data_5e05054f3c53d13eca88605656972778
#
_entry.id   5e05054f3c53d13eca88605656972778
#
_cell.length_a   1.000
_cell.length_b   1.000
_cell.length_c   1.000
_cell.angle_alpha   90.00
_cell.angle_beta   90.00
_cell.angle_gamma   90.00
#
_symmetry.space_group_name_H-M   'P 1'
#
loop_
_entity.id
_entity.type
_entity.pdbx_description
1 polymer ?
#
loop_
_entity_poly.entity_id
_entity_poly.type
_entity_poly.pdbx_seq_one_letter_code
_entity_poly.pdbx_strand_id
1 'polypeptide(L)'
;MQQTTREWQQQDASHHLHPFTDFQALNKKGSRIITKASGVYLEDSEGKRILDGMAGLWCVNMGYGRQELVDAATRQMEQLPYYNLFFQTAHPPVIELATLLAEVTPPHLNHVFFTGSGSECNDTVLRMVRHYWASKGQPEKQVIISRHNAYHGSTVAGASLGGMKGMHQQGNLPIPGIVHIDQPYHFGEGQGMSAHEFGLERARQLEQKILELGVDKVAAFIGEPIQGAGGVIIPPDSYWPEIQRICDQYGILLIADEVICGFGRTGHWFASEGFGIKPDLMCLAKGITSGYLPLGAVMVSDRVAKVLVEEGGEFNHGFTYSGHPVSCAVAVANIQLMQKESIVKRVHDTIGPYLQRRWAELADHPLVGETRGRGLVAALEIVQDKQTNQRFPAHANAGMTCREFCFNNGLVMRAVGDTMIISPPLVITEEQVDELVKLARLSLDLTAAKLKG
;
A
#
# COMPACT_ATOMS: atom_id res chain seq x y z
N MET A 1 -3.54 -9.87 38.29
CA MET A 1 -3.69 -11.15 37.53
C MET A 1 -3.63 -10.79 36.04
N GLN A 2 -2.87 -11.57 35.28
CA GLN A 2 -2.80 -11.39 33.82
C GLN A 2 -4.10 -11.93 33.21
N GLN A 3 -4.77 -11.14 32.36
CA GLN A 3 -6.02 -11.55 31.70
C GLN A 3 -5.76 -12.75 30.77
N THR A 4 -6.72 -13.66 30.69
CA THR A 4 -6.68 -14.82 29.78
C THR A 4 -7.08 -14.40 28.36
N THR A 5 -6.70 -15.16 27.35
CA THR A 5 -7.14 -14.97 25.97
C THR A 5 -8.66 -14.85 25.86
N ARG A 6 -9.39 -15.69 26.61
CA ARG A 6 -10.86 -15.69 26.58
C ARG A 6 -11.47 -14.41 27.17
N GLU A 7 -10.87 -13.88 28.23
CA GLU A 7 -11.32 -12.60 28.83
C GLU A 7 -11.10 -11.45 27.85
N TRP A 8 -9.94 -11.38 27.19
CA TRP A 8 -9.69 -10.39 26.15
C TRP A 8 -10.67 -10.52 24.99
N GLN A 9 -10.94 -11.73 24.48
CA GLN A 9 -11.91 -11.95 23.41
C GLN A 9 -13.35 -11.55 23.80
N GLN A 10 -13.74 -11.75 25.04
CA GLN A 10 -15.07 -11.31 25.53
C GLN A 10 -15.17 -9.77 25.58
N GLN A 11 -14.14 -9.09 26.07
CA GLN A 11 -14.09 -7.63 26.09
C GLN A 11 -14.05 -7.04 24.68
N ASP A 12 -13.24 -7.64 23.81
CA ASP A 12 -13.14 -7.26 22.39
C ASP A 12 -14.50 -7.36 21.69
N ALA A 13 -15.18 -8.48 21.82
CA ALA A 13 -16.51 -8.69 21.24
C ALA A 13 -17.58 -7.76 21.80
N SER A 14 -17.41 -7.27 23.05
CA SER A 14 -18.39 -6.40 23.72
C SER A 14 -18.22 -4.93 23.38
N HIS A 15 -16.99 -4.48 23.04
CA HIS A 15 -16.69 -3.05 23.00
C HIS A 15 -15.95 -2.59 21.74
N HIS A 16 -15.44 -3.50 20.90
CA HIS A 16 -14.60 -3.14 19.77
C HIS A 16 -15.22 -3.56 18.42
N LEU A 17 -15.36 -2.62 17.50
CA LEU A 17 -15.73 -2.85 16.11
C LEU A 17 -14.47 -2.87 15.22
N HIS A 18 -14.17 -4.03 14.67
CA HIS A 18 -12.96 -4.22 13.85
C HIS A 18 -13.10 -3.66 12.43
N PRO A 19 -12.03 -3.11 11.83
CA PRO A 19 -12.05 -2.67 10.43
C PRO A 19 -12.15 -3.88 9.47
N PHE A 20 -12.86 -3.70 8.35
CA PHE A 20 -13.03 -4.70 7.29
C PHE A 20 -13.46 -6.09 7.78
N THR A 21 -14.43 -6.14 8.70
CA THR A 21 -14.79 -7.37 9.42
C THR A 21 -16.30 -7.61 9.44
N ASP A 22 -16.69 -8.86 9.22
CA ASP A 22 -18.01 -9.34 9.63
C ASP A 22 -18.01 -9.56 11.14
N PHE A 23 -18.67 -8.68 11.86
CA PHE A 23 -18.65 -8.67 13.34
C PHE A 23 -19.30 -9.93 13.93
N GLN A 24 -20.37 -10.45 13.31
CA GLN A 24 -21.04 -11.64 13.79
C GLN A 24 -20.14 -12.89 13.66
N ALA A 25 -19.48 -13.01 12.51
CA ALA A 25 -18.55 -14.09 12.27
C ALA A 25 -17.34 -14.03 13.21
N LEU A 26 -16.78 -12.82 13.43
CA LEU A 26 -15.68 -12.61 14.35
C LEU A 26 -16.06 -12.96 15.79
N ASN A 27 -17.21 -12.49 16.27
CA ASN A 27 -17.65 -12.73 17.65
C ASN A 27 -17.90 -14.23 17.94
N LYS A 28 -18.30 -15.02 16.92
CA LYS A 28 -18.41 -16.48 17.05
C LYS A 28 -17.07 -17.18 17.12
N LYS A 29 -16.08 -16.70 16.37
CA LYS A 29 -14.75 -17.30 16.26
C LYS A 29 -13.81 -16.85 17.37
N GLY A 30 -13.93 -15.63 17.83
CA GLY A 30 -12.98 -14.89 18.67
C GLY A 30 -11.83 -14.29 17.88
N SER A 31 -11.38 -13.11 18.31
CA SER A 31 -10.22 -12.42 17.74
C SER A 31 -8.91 -13.12 18.14
N ARG A 32 -7.90 -13.01 17.28
CA ARG A 32 -6.53 -13.41 17.64
C ARG A 32 -5.86 -12.27 18.39
N ILE A 33 -5.40 -12.54 19.60
CA ILE A 33 -4.81 -11.52 20.46
C ILE A 33 -3.29 -11.56 20.28
N ILE A 34 -2.72 -10.54 19.66
CA ILE A 34 -1.27 -10.38 19.49
C ILE A 34 -0.75 -9.54 20.64
N THR A 35 0.23 -10.04 21.38
CA THR A 35 0.72 -9.43 22.62
C THR A 35 2.13 -8.87 22.50
N LYS A 36 2.97 -9.44 21.63
CA LYS A 36 4.36 -9.03 21.43
C LYS A 36 4.79 -9.18 19.99
N ALA A 37 5.87 -8.49 19.63
CA ALA A 37 6.52 -8.66 18.34
C ALA A 37 8.03 -8.35 18.46
N SER A 38 8.85 -9.06 17.66
CA SER A 38 10.29 -8.82 17.57
C SER A 38 10.84 -9.30 16.23
N GLY A 39 11.69 -8.48 15.60
CA GLY A 39 12.24 -8.77 14.27
C GLY A 39 11.13 -8.91 13.22
N VAL A 40 10.91 -10.12 12.73
CA VAL A 40 9.85 -10.46 11.76
C VAL A 40 8.75 -11.33 12.36
N TYR A 41 8.72 -11.49 13.67
CA TYR A 41 7.80 -12.41 14.34
C TYR A 41 6.85 -11.69 15.29
N LEU A 42 5.63 -12.22 15.35
CA LEU A 42 4.60 -11.89 16.32
C LEU A 42 4.51 -13.01 17.37
N GLU A 43 4.00 -12.69 18.54
CA GLU A 43 3.62 -13.63 19.59
C GLU A 43 2.17 -13.36 20.00
N ASP A 44 1.33 -14.39 19.96
CA ASP A 44 -0.05 -14.28 20.43
C ASP A 44 -0.17 -14.48 21.94
N SER A 45 -1.38 -14.31 22.47
CA SER A 45 -1.66 -14.45 23.91
C SER A 45 -1.50 -15.88 24.46
N GLU A 46 -1.32 -16.87 23.60
CA GLU A 46 -1.07 -18.26 23.96
C GLU A 46 0.43 -18.61 23.85
N GLY A 47 1.29 -17.61 23.56
CA GLY A 47 2.73 -17.76 23.42
C GLY A 47 3.16 -18.35 22.06
N LYS A 48 2.26 -18.43 21.09
CA LYS A 48 2.58 -18.93 19.76
C LYS A 48 3.36 -17.91 18.97
N ARG A 49 4.54 -18.30 18.48
CA ARG A 49 5.35 -17.51 17.57
C ARG A 49 4.82 -17.63 16.13
N ILE A 50 4.66 -16.49 15.45
CA ILE A 50 4.06 -16.41 14.11
C ILE A 50 4.96 -15.53 13.24
N LEU A 51 5.44 -16.03 12.11
CA LEU A 51 6.18 -15.25 11.13
C LEU A 51 5.23 -14.29 10.43
N ASP A 52 5.56 -12.99 10.46
CA ASP A 52 4.73 -11.95 9.86
C ASP A 52 5.08 -11.74 8.38
N GLY A 53 4.43 -12.50 7.52
CA GLY A 53 4.57 -12.35 6.07
C GLY A 53 3.87 -11.11 5.48
N MET A 54 3.34 -10.19 6.33
CA MET A 54 2.61 -8.99 5.89
C MET A 54 3.17 -7.67 6.43
N ALA A 55 4.26 -7.69 7.21
CA ALA A 55 4.82 -6.52 7.88
C ALA A 55 3.74 -5.69 8.60
N GLY A 56 2.97 -6.32 9.49
CA GLY A 56 1.76 -5.77 10.06
C GLY A 56 0.68 -5.64 8.99
N LEU A 57 0.52 -4.46 8.45
CA LEU A 57 -0.31 -4.21 7.26
C LEU A 57 0.49 -3.40 6.24
N TRP A 58 1.54 -4.00 5.65
CA TRP A 58 2.46 -3.41 4.66
C TRP A 58 3.34 -2.28 5.22
N CYS A 59 3.53 -2.17 6.53
CA CYS A 59 4.11 -0.98 7.14
C CYS A 59 5.41 -1.21 7.92
N VAL A 60 5.63 -2.37 8.53
CA VAL A 60 6.77 -2.61 9.43
C VAL A 60 8.03 -2.99 8.64
N ASN A 61 8.54 -2.03 7.85
CA ASN A 61 9.66 -2.27 6.94
C ASN A 61 10.95 -2.64 7.68
N MET A 62 11.27 -1.94 8.79
CA MET A 62 12.48 -2.17 9.59
C MET A 62 12.32 -3.26 10.67
N GLY A 63 11.18 -3.98 10.66
CA GLY A 63 10.90 -5.00 11.67
C GLY A 63 10.45 -4.42 13.01
N TYR A 64 10.09 -5.32 13.89
CA TYR A 64 9.60 -5.00 15.24
C TYR A 64 10.74 -4.87 16.25
N GLY A 65 10.54 -4.02 17.28
CA GLY A 65 11.47 -3.91 18.42
C GLY A 65 12.74 -3.12 18.12
N ARG A 66 12.73 -2.21 17.14
CA ARG A 66 13.89 -1.31 16.87
C ARG A 66 13.98 -0.25 17.95
N GLN A 67 14.97 -0.40 18.81
CA GLN A 67 15.18 0.51 19.95
C GLN A 67 15.45 1.95 19.49
N GLU A 68 16.13 2.12 18.35
CA GLU A 68 16.43 3.43 17.78
C GLU A 68 15.16 4.26 17.50
N LEU A 69 14.09 3.61 17.05
CA LEU A 69 12.79 4.27 16.78
C LEU A 69 12.03 4.56 18.08
N VAL A 70 12.11 3.65 19.05
CA VAL A 70 11.54 3.86 20.39
C VAL A 70 12.22 5.04 21.09
N ASP A 71 13.54 5.10 21.04
CA ASP A 71 14.32 6.19 21.65
C ASP A 71 14.04 7.55 20.96
N ALA A 72 13.87 7.57 19.64
CA ALA A 72 13.52 8.79 18.92
C ALA A 72 12.14 9.31 19.37
N ALA A 73 11.14 8.41 19.50
CA ALA A 73 9.83 8.77 20.02
C ALA A 73 9.91 9.32 21.45
N THR A 74 10.63 8.62 22.34
CA THR A 74 10.77 9.00 23.75
C THR A 74 11.39 10.38 23.89
N ARG A 75 12.56 10.60 23.27
CA ARG A 75 13.23 11.91 23.30
C ARG A 75 12.35 13.04 22.81
N GLN A 76 11.63 12.80 21.71
CA GLN A 76 10.77 13.86 21.15
C GLN A 76 9.53 14.12 22.02
N MET A 77 8.95 13.09 22.67
CA MET A 77 7.86 13.26 23.63
C MET A 77 8.27 14.08 24.86
N GLU A 78 9.50 13.89 25.36
CA GLU A 78 10.06 14.66 26.49
C GLU A 78 10.30 16.13 26.11
N GLN A 79 10.70 16.41 24.86
CA GLN A 79 11.04 17.75 24.40
C GLN A 79 9.82 18.55 23.93
N LEU A 80 9.04 17.98 23.00
CA LEU A 80 7.84 18.60 22.41
C LEU A 80 6.87 17.49 21.98
N PRO A 81 5.94 17.08 22.85
CA PRO A 81 5.02 15.99 22.57
C PRO A 81 4.03 16.32 21.43
N TYR A 82 3.61 17.59 21.37
CA TYR A 82 2.73 18.07 20.30
C TYR A 82 2.82 19.59 20.15
N TYR A 83 2.86 20.07 18.90
CA TYR A 83 2.42 21.39 18.47
C TYR A 83 1.95 21.34 17.03
N ASN A 84 1.01 22.20 16.68
CA ASN A 84 0.40 22.22 15.35
C ASN A 84 1.27 22.96 14.31
N LEU A 85 0.93 22.78 13.03
CA LEU A 85 1.54 23.49 11.89
C LEU A 85 0.66 24.62 11.34
N PHE A 86 -0.40 24.96 12.05
CA PHE A 86 -1.25 26.12 11.76
C PHE A 86 -0.62 27.39 12.33
N PHE A 87 -1.21 28.54 12.04
CA PHE A 87 -0.80 29.85 12.60
C PHE A 87 0.64 30.24 12.27
N GLN A 88 1.16 29.81 11.10
CA GLN A 88 2.51 30.09 10.62
C GLN A 88 3.61 29.53 11.56
N THR A 89 3.35 28.41 12.19
CA THR A 89 4.30 27.73 13.06
C THR A 89 4.87 26.45 12.42
N ALA A 90 6.08 26.09 12.81
CA ALA A 90 6.74 24.85 12.47
C ALA A 90 7.57 24.37 13.66
N HIS A 91 8.15 23.18 13.57
CA HIS A 91 9.05 22.63 14.57
C HIS A 91 10.21 21.85 13.91
N PRO A 92 11.38 21.71 14.57
CA PRO A 92 12.55 21.09 13.95
C PRO A 92 12.32 19.73 13.31
N PRO A 93 11.64 18.72 13.94
CA PRO A 93 11.44 17.42 13.32
C PRO A 93 10.67 17.44 12.00
N VAL A 94 9.70 18.35 11.81
CA VAL A 94 8.94 18.41 10.55
C VAL A 94 9.79 19.03 9.44
N ILE A 95 10.65 20.02 9.78
CA ILE A 95 11.56 20.65 8.82
C ILE A 95 12.64 19.66 8.39
N GLU A 96 13.23 18.94 9.34
CA GLU A 96 14.22 17.90 9.07
C GLU A 96 13.64 16.78 8.19
N LEU A 97 12.43 16.32 8.51
CA LEU A 97 11.76 15.29 7.72
C LEU A 97 11.44 15.78 6.31
N ALA A 98 10.96 17.02 6.15
CA ALA A 98 10.69 17.59 4.84
C ALA A 98 11.94 17.61 3.96
N THR A 99 13.08 18.03 4.52
CA THR A 99 14.38 18.03 3.86
C THR A 99 14.80 16.61 3.46
N LEU A 100 14.73 15.67 4.39
CA LEU A 100 15.15 14.28 4.17
C LEU A 100 14.27 13.57 3.14
N LEU A 101 12.97 13.85 3.11
CA LEU A 101 12.07 13.32 2.08
C LEU A 101 12.43 13.86 0.69
N ALA A 102 12.75 15.15 0.57
CA ALA A 102 13.20 15.73 -0.69
C ALA A 102 14.53 15.12 -1.19
N GLU A 103 15.41 14.68 -0.28
CA GLU A 103 16.66 14.01 -0.63
C GLU A 103 16.47 12.58 -1.16
N VAL A 104 15.47 11.83 -0.65
CA VAL A 104 15.26 10.42 -1.02
C VAL A 104 14.20 10.24 -2.11
N THR A 105 13.44 11.27 -2.45
CA THR A 105 12.47 11.24 -3.56
C THR A 105 13.10 11.74 -4.87
N PRO A 106 12.49 11.47 -6.04
CA PRO A 106 12.93 12.02 -7.31
C PRO A 106 13.09 13.56 -7.25
N PRO A 107 14.15 14.16 -7.84
CA PRO A 107 14.54 15.55 -7.61
C PRO A 107 13.49 16.62 -7.94
N HIS A 108 12.48 16.30 -8.72
CA HIS A 108 11.37 17.22 -9.04
C HIS A 108 10.26 17.23 -7.98
N LEU A 109 10.29 16.35 -6.99
CA LEU A 109 9.36 16.26 -5.86
C LEU A 109 10.00 16.89 -4.62
N ASN A 110 10.00 18.22 -4.56
CA ASN A 110 10.81 19.00 -3.62
C ASN A 110 10.01 19.57 -2.44
N HIS A 111 8.68 19.47 -2.48
CA HIS A 111 7.80 20.02 -1.47
C HIS A 111 6.98 18.91 -0.83
N VAL A 112 6.58 19.09 0.42
CA VAL A 112 5.80 18.09 1.14
C VAL A 112 4.65 18.72 1.92
N PHE A 113 3.49 18.05 1.87
CA PHE A 113 2.34 18.34 2.72
C PHE A 113 2.09 17.14 3.64
N PHE A 114 2.18 17.36 4.96
CA PHE A 114 2.03 16.27 5.93
C PHE A 114 0.58 15.99 6.30
N THR A 115 0.28 14.73 6.56
CA THR A 115 -1.01 14.20 6.99
C THR A 115 -0.80 13.12 8.06
N GLY A 116 -1.88 12.53 8.59
CA GLY A 116 -1.78 11.46 9.60
C GLY A 116 -1.86 10.05 8.99
N SER A 117 -2.22 9.89 7.71
CA SER A 117 -2.44 8.58 7.08
C SER A 117 -2.44 8.65 5.56
N GLY A 118 -2.36 7.48 4.89
CA GLY A 118 -2.51 7.39 3.43
C GLY A 118 -3.92 7.79 2.95
N SER A 119 -4.95 7.56 3.75
CA SER A 119 -6.32 8.02 3.43
C SER A 119 -6.40 9.54 3.37
N GLU A 120 -5.82 10.21 4.37
CA GLU A 120 -5.73 11.67 4.40
C GLU A 120 -4.82 12.23 3.29
N CYS A 121 -3.76 11.50 2.88
CA CYS A 121 -2.97 11.86 1.69
C CYS A 121 -3.86 11.95 0.46
N ASN A 122 -4.69 10.97 0.22
CA ASN A 122 -5.55 10.91 -0.95
C ASN A 122 -6.69 11.93 -0.91
N ASP A 123 -7.24 12.24 0.28
CA ASP A 123 -8.16 13.38 0.46
C ASP A 123 -7.46 14.71 0.13
N THR A 124 -6.22 14.88 0.58
CA THR A 124 -5.39 16.06 0.30
C THR A 124 -5.11 16.19 -1.20
N VAL A 125 -4.74 15.09 -1.86
CA VAL A 125 -4.47 15.04 -3.30
C VAL A 125 -5.69 15.46 -4.10
N LEU A 126 -6.89 14.92 -3.81
CA LEU A 126 -8.13 15.31 -4.48
C LEU A 126 -8.36 16.83 -4.40
N ARG A 127 -8.20 17.41 -3.20
CA ARG A 127 -8.38 18.84 -2.98
C ARG A 127 -7.28 19.67 -3.64
N MET A 128 -6.01 19.24 -3.55
CA MET A 128 -4.86 19.94 -4.12
C MET A 128 -4.91 20.00 -5.65
N VAL A 129 -5.29 18.90 -6.30
CA VAL A 129 -5.47 18.82 -7.75
C VAL A 129 -6.53 19.81 -8.23
N ARG A 130 -7.69 19.83 -7.58
CA ARG A 130 -8.79 20.77 -7.93
C ARG A 130 -8.38 22.22 -7.68
N HIS A 131 -7.68 22.48 -6.58
CA HIS A 131 -7.16 23.81 -6.24
C HIS A 131 -6.12 24.28 -7.26
N TYR A 132 -5.18 23.42 -7.65
CA TYR A 132 -4.18 23.70 -8.68
C TYR A 132 -4.81 24.15 -10.01
N TRP A 133 -5.81 23.40 -10.50
CA TRP A 133 -6.45 23.76 -11.77
C TRP A 133 -7.32 25.00 -11.67
N ALA A 134 -8.00 25.22 -10.55
CA ALA A 134 -8.74 26.45 -10.31
C ALA A 134 -7.81 27.67 -10.28
N SER A 135 -6.66 27.58 -9.62
CA SER A 135 -5.64 28.65 -9.59
C SER A 135 -5.09 28.96 -10.99
N LYS A 136 -4.99 27.95 -11.86
CA LYS A 136 -4.63 28.14 -13.28
C LYS A 136 -5.77 28.66 -14.16
N GLY A 137 -6.89 29.09 -13.59
CA GLY A 137 -8.04 29.57 -14.36
C GLY A 137 -8.81 28.47 -15.10
N GLN A 138 -8.66 27.20 -14.71
CA GLN A 138 -9.33 26.04 -15.30
C GLN A 138 -10.20 25.28 -14.27
N PRO A 139 -11.19 25.94 -13.62
CA PRO A 139 -11.97 25.36 -12.53
C PRO A 139 -12.83 24.15 -12.95
N GLU A 140 -13.12 23.98 -14.24
CA GLU A 140 -13.86 22.85 -14.77
C GLU A 140 -13.03 21.54 -14.80
N LYS A 141 -11.71 21.65 -14.72
CA LYS A 141 -10.77 20.51 -14.75
C LYS A 141 -10.70 19.84 -13.38
N GLN A 142 -11.68 18.97 -13.08
CA GLN A 142 -11.92 18.42 -11.75
C GLN A 142 -11.95 16.88 -11.70
N VAL A 143 -12.08 16.22 -12.87
CA VAL A 143 -12.22 14.76 -12.91
C VAL A 143 -10.87 14.09 -12.64
N ILE A 144 -10.85 13.15 -11.69
CA ILE A 144 -9.71 12.26 -11.47
C ILE A 144 -10.07 10.86 -11.97
N ILE A 145 -9.22 10.29 -12.82
CA ILE A 145 -9.34 8.93 -13.30
C ILE A 145 -8.49 8.01 -12.42
N SER A 146 -9.05 6.90 -11.97
CA SER A 146 -8.40 5.85 -11.20
C SER A 146 -8.64 4.48 -11.83
N ARG A 147 -8.33 3.40 -11.11
CA ARG A 147 -8.48 2.03 -11.61
C ARG A 147 -9.45 1.22 -10.78
N HIS A 148 -10.17 0.32 -11.42
CA HIS A 148 -10.90 -0.73 -10.71
C HIS A 148 -9.97 -1.53 -9.81
N ASN A 149 -10.47 -2.00 -8.67
CA ASN A 149 -9.75 -2.78 -7.67
C ASN A 149 -8.53 -2.06 -7.04
N ALA A 150 -8.35 -0.74 -7.26
CA ALA A 150 -7.36 0.06 -6.55
C ALA A 150 -7.80 0.35 -5.10
N TYR A 151 -6.82 0.61 -4.21
CA TYR A 151 -7.08 1.01 -2.83
C TYR A 151 -6.35 2.31 -2.49
N HIS A 152 -7.10 3.36 -2.24
CA HIS A 152 -6.56 4.69 -1.92
C HIS A 152 -7.01 5.22 -0.54
N GLY A 153 -7.55 4.37 0.31
CA GLY A 153 -7.96 4.74 1.66
C GLY A 153 -9.41 4.43 1.98
N SER A 154 -9.84 4.80 3.20
CA SER A 154 -11.17 4.51 3.73
C SER A 154 -12.00 5.76 4.05
N THR A 155 -11.45 6.97 3.87
CA THR A 155 -12.22 8.22 3.83
C THR A 155 -13.13 8.23 2.61
N VAL A 156 -14.13 9.10 2.58
CA VAL A 156 -15.06 9.16 1.44
C VAL A 156 -14.33 9.43 0.12
N ALA A 157 -13.35 10.35 0.12
CA ALA A 157 -12.56 10.62 -1.08
C ALA A 157 -11.60 9.46 -1.38
N GLY A 158 -10.87 8.94 -0.38
CA GLY A 158 -9.96 7.80 -0.57
C GLY A 158 -10.69 6.55 -1.07
N ALA A 159 -11.86 6.23 -0.52
CA ALA A 159 -12.69 5.10 -0.96
C ALA A 159 -13.28 5.33 -2.37
N SER A 160 -13.59 6.58 -2.72
CA SER A 160 -14.06 6.94 -4.07
C SER A 160 -12.95 6.85 -5.12
N LEU A 161 -11.73 7.30 -4.80
CA LEU A 161 -10.54 7.13 -5.64
C LEU A 161 -10.17 5.65 -5.78
N GLY A 162 -10.35 4.86 -4.72
CA GLY A 162 -10.30 3.41 -4.78
C GLY A 162 -11.36 2.85 -5.73
N GLY A 163 -11.13 1.65 -6.26
CA GLY A 163 -12.04 0.98 -7.19
C GLY A 163 -12.60 -0.35 -6.65
N MET A 164 -12.54 -0.55 -5.33
CA MET A 164 -13.02 -1.78 -4.70
C MET A 164 -14.55 -1.79 -4.64
N LYS A 165 -15.17 -2.71 -5.39
CA LYS A 165 -16.62 -2.84 -5.52
C LYS A 165 -17.36 -2.90 -4.18
N GLY A 166 -16.85 -3.65 -3.20
CA GLY A 166 -17.47 -3.76 -1.87
C GLY A 166 -17.55 -2.43 -1.11
N MET A 167 -16.51 -1.59 -1.21
CA MET A 167 -16.52 -0.28 -0.60
C MET A 167 -17.51 0.68 -1.28
N HIS A 168 -17.56 0.64 -2.62
CA HIS A 168 -18.50 1.47 -3.38
C HIS A 168 -19.96 1.11 -3.06
N GLN A 169 -20.29 -0.17 -2.98
CA GLN A 169 -21.65 -0.63 -2.67
C GLN A 169 -22.14 -0.23 -1.29
N GLN A 170 -21.26 -0.17 -0.30
CA GLN A 170 -21.61 0.19 1.08
C GLN A 170 -21.81 1.70 1.28
N GLY A 171 -21.22 2.54 0.45
CA GLY A 171 -21.19 3.98 0.65
C GLY A 171 -21.84 4.80 -0.47
N ASN A 172 -22.48 4.16 -1.45
CA ASN A 172 -22.96 4.82 -2.68
C ASN A 172 -21.84 5.66 -3.34
N LEU A 173 -20.66 5.05 -3.50
CA LEU A 173 -19.48 5.66 -4.09
C LEU A 173 -19.30 5.21 -5.55
N PRO A 174 -18.51 5.90 -6.36
CA PRO A 174 -17.70 7.07 -6.02
C PRO A 174 -18.49 8.38 -6.00
N ILE A 175 -17.92 9.40 -5.33
CA ILE A 175 -18.44 10.77 -5.42
C ILE A 175 -18.26 11.34 -6.83
N PRO A 176 -19.06 12.35 -7.23
CA PRO A 176 -18.95 12.99 -8.55
C PRO A 176 -17.53 13.51 -8.85
N GLY A 177 -17.10 13.33 -10.10
CA GLY A 177 -15.78 13.73 -10.57
C GLY A 177 -14.67 12.68 -10.34
N ILE A 178 -15.02 11.46 -9.96
CA ILE A 178 -14.10 10.32 -9.90
C ILE A 178 -14.63 9.22 -10.80
N VAL A 179 -13.81 8.72 -11.70
CA VAL A 179 -14.14 7.64 -12.64
C VAL A 179 -13.03 6.60 -12.68
N HIS A 180 -13.36 5.39 -13.14
CA HIS A 180 -12.43 4.27 -13.14
C HIS A 180 -12.27 3.67 -14.53
N ILE A 181 -11.03 3.21 -14.80
CA ILE A 181 -10.67 2.36 -15.93
C ILE A 181 -10.24 0.98 -15.41
N ASP A 182 -10.07 0.01 -16.31
CA ASP A 182 -9.69 -1.34 -15.90
C ASP A 182 -8.27 -1.42 -15.33
N GLN A 183 -8.07 -2.40 -14.47
CA GLN A 183 -6.78 -2.70 -13.86
C GLN A 183 -5.85 -3.45 -14.82
N PRO A 184 -4.51 -3.33 -14.68
CA PRO A 184 -3.56 -4.05 -15.54
C PRO A 184 -3.27 -5.48 -15.03
N TYR A 185 -4.31 -6.29 -14.81
CA TYR A 185 -4.22 -7.64 -14.24
C TYR A 185 -4.17 -8.72 -15.33
N HIS A 186 -2.97 -8.97 -15.87
CA HIS A 186 -2.78 -9.84 -17.02
C HIS A 186 -3.23 -11.29 -16.78
N PHE A 187 -2.87 -11.92 -15.64
CA PHE A 187 -3.29 -13.29 -15.35
C PHE A 187 -4.81 -13.47 -15.36
N GLY A 188 -5.54 -12.55 -14.74
CA GLY A 188 -7.00 -12.65 -14.63
C GLY A 188 -7.77 -12.17 -15.87
N GLU A 189 -7.19 -11.28 -16.68
CA GLU A 189 -7.93 -10.52 -17.69
C GLU A 189 -7.23 -10.48 -19.08
N GLY A 190 -6.06 -11.08 -19.23
CA GLY A 190 -5.24 -11.02 -20.44
C GLY A 190 -5.82 -11.74 -21.67
N GLN A 191 -6.73 -12.70 -21.49
CA GLN A 191 -7.50 -13.36 -22.56
C GLN A 191 -6.68 -13.76 -23.80
N GLY A 192 -5.48 -14.30 -23.61
CA GLY A 192 -4.59 -14.74 -24.70
C GLY A 192 -3.74 -13.65 -25.34
N MET A 193 -3.83 -12.39 -24.90
CA MET A 193 -2.90 -11.35 -25.30
C MET A 193 -1.52 -11.58 -24.67
N SER A 194 -0.47 -11.15 -25.36
CA SER A 194 0.85 -11.03 -24.71
C SER A 194 0.79 -9.98 -23.58
N ALA A 195 1.64 -10.10 -22.58
CA ALA A 195 1.72 -9.13 -21.50
C ALA A 195 1.96 -7.70 -22.02
N HIS A 196 2.80 -7.55 -23.06
CA HIS A 196 3.08 -6.25 -23.67
C HIS A 196 1.84 -5.62 -24.32
N GLU A 197 1.11 -6.36 -25.14
CA GLU A 197 -0.12 -5.89 -25.81
C GLU A 197 -1.22 -5.54 -24.80
N PHE A 198 -1.41 -6.39 -23.79
CA PHE A 198 -2.35 -6.16 -22.71
C PHE A 198 -2.01 -4.89 -21.91
N GLY A 199 -0.73 -4.68 -21.59
CA GLY A 199 -0.29 -3.48 -20.89
C GLY A 199 -0.60 -2.20 -21.68
N LEU A 200 -0.33 -2.18 -22.98
CA LEU A 200 -0.69 -1.06 -23.86
C LEU A 200 -2.20 -0.86 -23.97
N GLU A 201 -2.96 -1.94 -24.12
CA GLU A 201 -4.43 -1.86 -24.22
C GLU A 201 -5.02 -1.24 -22.94
N ARG A 202 -4.63 -1.72 -21.79
CA ARG A 202 -5.08 -1.19 -20.49
C ARG A 202 -4.66 0.26 -20.25
N ALA A 203 -3.46 0.64 -20.63
CA ALA A 203 -3.01 2.03 -20.53
C ALA A 203 -3.79 2.97 -21.45
N ARG A 204 -4.09 2.55 -22.68
CA ARG A 204 -4.84 3.34 -23.67
C ARG A 204 -6.31 3.57 -23.29
N GLN A 205 -6.88 2.79 -22.38
CA GLN A 205 -8.18 3.10 -21.80
C GLN A 205 -8.19 4.47 -21.09
N LEU A 206 -7.03 4.92 -20.54
CA LEU A 206 -6.91 6.26 -20.00
C LEU A 206 -7.14 7.32 -21.09
N GLU A 207 -6.49 7.19 -22.25
CA GLU A 207 -6.67 8.11 -23.37
C GLU A 207 -8.13 8.13 -23.88
N GLN A 208 -8.70 6.95 -24.05
CA GLN A 208 -10.12 6.83 -24.46
C GLN A 208 -11.06 7.54 -23.46
N LYS A 209 -10.82 7.35 -22.16
CA LYS A 209 -11.63 7.97 -21.10
C LYS A 209 -11.44 9.49 -21.05
N ILE A 210 -10.24 10.00 -21.28
CA ILE A 210 -9.98 11.45 -21.39
C ILE A 210 -10.77 12.07 -22.57
N LEU A 211 -10.75 11.41 -23.72
CA LEU A 211 -11.46 11.90 -24.91
C LEU A 211 -12.99 11.81 -24.74
N GLU A 212 -13.50 10.74 -24.10
CA GLU A 212 -14.93 10.59 -23.78
C GLU A 212 -15.44 11.71 -22.84
N LEU A 213 -14.68 12.04 -21.80
CA LEU A 213 -15.07 13.03 -20.79
C LEU A 213 -14.86 14.47 -21.23
N GLY A 214 -13.91 14.69 -22.12
CA GLY A 214 -13.39 15.99 -22.55
C GLY A 214 -12.08 16.33 -21.84
N VAL A 215 -11.08 16.72 -22.63
CA VAL A 215 -9.72 17.05 -22.16
C VAL A 215 -9.71 18.21 -21.14
N ASP A 216 -10.63 19.12 -21.29
CA ASP A 216 -10.83 20.30 -20.42
C ASP A 216 -11.42 19.95 -19.05
N LYS A 217 -11.92 18.73 -18.85
CA LYS A 217 -12.53 18.29 -17.59
C LYS A 217 -11.65 17.36 -16.77
N VAL A 218 -10.70 16.64 -17.41
CA VAL A 218 -9.85 15.68 -16.74
C VAL A 218 -8.64 16.38 -16.10
N ALA A 219 -8.54 16.27 -14.79
CA ALA A 219 -7.53 16.91 -13.96
C ALA A 219 -6.29 16.06 -13.76
N ALA A 220 -6.48 14.76 -13.48
CA ALA A 220 -5.40 13.85 -13.10
C ALA A 220 -5.74 12.39 -13.37
N PHE A 221 -4.69 11.57 -13.42
CA PHE A 221 -4.76 10.12 -13.22
C PHE A 221 -4.05 9.75 -11.92
N ILE A 222 -4.64 8.85 -11.13
CA ILE A 222 -4.04 8.28 -9.91
C ILE A 222 -3.86 6.79 -10.02
N GLY A 223 -2.72 6.28 -9.53
CA GLY A 223 -2.50 4.84 -9.46
C GLY A 223 -1.38 4.42 -8.52
N GLU A 224 -1.56 3.24 -7.91
CA GLU A 224 -0.49 2.53 -7.21
C GLU A 224 0.50 1.99 -8.26
N PRO A 225 1.83 2.10 -8.11
CA PRO A 225 2.79 1.46 -9.02
C PRO A 225 2.54 -0.05 -9.17
N ILE A 226 2.21 -0.71 -8.05
CA ILE A 226 1.69 -2.08 -7.95
C ILE A 226 0.41 -2.01 -7.12
N GLN A 227 -0.72 -2.49 -7.64
CA GLN A 227 -1.96 -2.52 -6.84
C GLN A 227 -1.84 -3.56 -5.72
N GLY A 228 -1.48 -3.08 -4.52
CA GLY A 228 -1.16 -3.95 -3.39
C GLY A 228 -2.39 -4.67 -2.85
N ALA A 229 -3.34 -3.92 -2.31
CA ALA A 229 -4.55 -4.45 -1.69
C ALA A 229 -5.47 -5.17 -2.67
N GLY A 230 -5.39 -4.86 -3.95
CA GLY A 230 -6.10 -5.53 -5.03
C GLY A 230 -5.59 -6.93 -5.37
N GLY A 231 -4.45 -7.36 -4.79
CA GLY A 231 -3.89 -8.70 -5.00
C GLY A 231 -2.45 -8.71 -5.52
N VAL A 232 -1.65 -7.68 -5.21
CA VAL A 232 -0.29 -7.52 -5.74
C VAL A 232 -0.27 -7.62 -7.26
N ILE A 233 -1.08 -6.77 -7.89
CA ILE A 233 -1.18 -6.70 -9.35
C ILE A 233 0.00 -5.90 -9.86
N ILE A 234 0.98 -6.61 -10.44
CA ILE A 234 2.15 -6.03 -11.09
C ILE A 234 1.77 -5.76 -12.54
N PRO A 235 1.77 -4.48 -12.98
CA PRO A 235 1.44 -4.18 -14.36
C PRO A 235 2.51 -4.68 -15.32
N PRO A 236 2.16 -5.05 -16.56
CA PRO A 236 3.15 -5.28 -17.62
C PRO A 236 4.07 -4.06 -17.82
N ASP A 237 5.31 -4.31 -18.24
CA ASP A 237 6.32 -3.24 -18.38
C ASP A 237 5.92 -2.14 -19.38
N SER A 238 5.02 -2.42 -20.32
CA SER A 238 4.48 -1.44 -21.27
C SER A 238 3.46 -0.48 -20.69
N TYR A 239 2.87 -0.79 -19.52
CA TYR A 239 1.75 -0.04 -18.97
C TYR A 239 2.12 1.37 -18.51
N TRP A 240 3.08 1.50 -17.57
CA TRP A 240 3.43 2.80 -17.00
C TRP A 240 4.07 3.78 -17.97
N PRO A 241 4.96 3.37 -18.89
CA PRO A 241 5.46 4.27 -19.94
C PRO A 241 4.35 4.87 -20.80
N GLU A 242 3.33 4.07 -21.15
CA GLU A 242 2.21 4.55 -21.93
C GLU A 242 1.27 5.46 -21.11
N ILE A 243 1.02 5.16 -19.83
CA ILE A 243 0.30 6.05 -18.90
C ILE A 243 1.01 7.41 -18.81
N GLN A 244 2.34 7.43 -18.62
CA GLN A 244 3.12 8.66 -18.54
C GLN A 244 2.98 9.46 -19.84
N ARG A 245 3.16 8.81 -21.00
CA ARG A 245 3.01 9.44 -22.31
C ARG A 245 1.64 10.11 -22.49
N ILE A 246 0.57 9.42 -22.08
CA ILE A 246 -0.80 9.95 -22.16
C ILE A 246 -0.97 11.15 -21.22
N CYS A 247 -0.52 11.06 -19.97
CA CYS A 247 -0.61 12.18 -19.03
C CYS A 247 0.14 13.42 -19.57
N ASP A 248 1.33 13.24 -20.13
CA ASP A 248 2.14 14.30 -20.72
C ASP A 248 1.45 14.90 -21.95
N GLN A 249 0.90 14.07 -22.84
CA GLN A 249 0.21 14.49 -24.07
C GLN A 249 -1.01 15.38 -23.78
N TYR A 250 -1.80 15.01 -22.78
CA TYR A 250 -3.03 15.72 -22.42
C TYR A 250 -2.83 16.76 -21.31
N GLY A 251 -1.61 16.90 -20.81
CA GLY A 251 -1.25 17.86 -19.79
C GLY A 251 -2.02 17.69 -18.48
N ILE A 252 -2.42 16.46 -18.15
CA ILE A 252 -3.05 16.12 -16.87
C ILE A 252 -2.00 15.76 -15.82
N LEU A 253 -2.34 15.90 -14.53
CA LEU A 253 -1.42 15.53 -13.46
C LEU A 253 -1.36 14.01 -13.30
N LEU A 254 -0.15 13.48 -13.02
CA LEU A 254 0.06 12.08 -12.66
C LEU A 254 0.30 11.98 -11.16
N ILE A 255 -0.46 11.11 -10.49
CA ILE A 255 -0.37 10.88 -9.06
C ILE A 255 0.06 9.42 -8.82
N ALA A 256 1.18 9.22 -8.14
CA ALA A 256 1.62 7.91 -7.70
C ALA A 256 1.23 7.68 -6.23
N ASP A 257 0.44 6.66 -5.96
CA ASP A 257 0.19 6.21 -4.59
C ASP A 257 1.25 5.18 -4.18
N GLU A 258 2.30 5.66 -3.52
CA GLU A 258 3.43 4.88 -3.01
C GLU A 258 3.24 4.40 -1.56
N VAL A 259 2.05 4.51 -1.03
CA VAL A 259 1.74 4.16 0.37
C VAL A 259 2.13 2.72 0.72
N ILE A 260 2.01 1.77 -0.22
CA ILE A 260 2.46 0.38 -0.05
C ILE A 260 3.86 0.17 -0.64
N CYS A 261 4.12 0.71 -1.82
CA CYS A 261 5.31 0.39 -2.61
C CYS A 261 6.57 1.14 -2.19
N GLY A 262 6.42 2.27 -1.50
CA GLY A 262 7.51 3.12 -1.07
C GLY A 262 8.39 2.53 0.04
N PHE A 263 9.46 3.24 0.33
CA PHE A 263 10.42 2.93 1.39
C PHE A 263 11.04 1.53 1.25
N GLY A 264 11.57 1.23 0.06
CA GLY A 264 12.40 0.05 -0.18
C GLY A 264 11.65 -1.23 -0.55
N ARG A 265 10.32 -1.26 -0.53
CA ARG A 265 9.50 -2.46 -0.75
C ARG A 265 9.84 -3.20 -2.05
N THR A 266 10.10 -2.48 -3.13
CA THR A 266 10.38 -3.03 -4.47
C THR A 266 11.87 -3.07 -4.83
N GLY A 267 12.76 -2.70 -3.88
CA GLY A 267 14.20 -2.58 -4.14
C GLY A 267 14.64 -1.20 -4.63
N HIS A 268 13.73 -0.24 -4.69
CA HIS A 268 13.97 1.19 -4.90
C HIS A 268 13.41 1.96 -3.71
N TRP A 269 13.84 3.21 -3.48
CA TRP A 269 13.19 4.05 -2.47
C TRP A 269 11.69 4.13 -2.72
N PHE A 270 11.31 4.34 -3.97
CA PHE A 270 9.93 4.36 -4.45
C PHE A 270 9.80 3.52 -5.72
N ALA A 271 8.70 2.77 -5.84
CA ALA A 271 8.50 1.90 -7.00
C ALA A 271 8.40 2.69 -8.31
N SER A 272 7.97 3.95 -8.25
CA SER A 272 7.94 4.88 -9.39
C SER A 272 9.28 4.96 -10.12
N GLU A 273 10.41 4.89 -9.39
CA GLU A 273 11.75 4.88 -9.99
C GLU A 273 11.94 3.64 -10.89
N GLY A 274 11.58 2.47 -10.38
CA GLY A 274 11.75 1.20 -11.09
C GLY A 274 10.76 0.98 -12.24
N PHE A 275 9.68 1.79 -12.32
CA PHE A 275 8.71 1.79 -13.41
C PHE A 275 8.86 3.00 -14.36
N GLY A 276 9.80 3.90 -14.09
CA GLY A 276 10.01 5.11 -14.88
C GLY A 276 8.88 6.13 -14.80
N ILE A 277 8.12 6.13 -13.70
CA ILE A 277 7.02 7.07 -13.45
C ILE A 277 7.59 8.40 -12.94
N LYS A 278 7.13 9.52 -13.50
CA LYS A 278 7.47 10.88 -13.05
C LYS A 278 6.21 11.58 -12.55
N PRO A 279 5.77 11.29 -11.32
CA PRO A 279 4.51 11.82 -10.82
C PRO A 279 4.62 13.29 -10.45
N ASP A 280 3.51 14.02 -10.56
CA ASP A 280 3.37 15.38 -10.05
C ASP A 280 3.11 15.43 -8.56
N LEU A 281 2.42 14.41 -8.05
CA LEU A 281 2.13 14.19 -6.63
C LEU A 281 2.43 12.74 -6.27
N MET A 282 2.97 12.51 -5.06
CA MET A 282 3.26 11.16 -4.56
C MET A 282 2.76 11.02 -3.14
N CYS A 283 1.85 10.05 -2.90
CA CYS A 283 1.32 9.74 -1.56
C CYS A 283 2.25 8.79 -0.82
N LEU A 284 2.61 9.12 0.41
CA LEU A 284 3.48 8.36 1.29
C LEU A 284 2.81 8.11 2.64
N ALA A 285 2.98 6.91 3.19
CA ALA A 285 2.57 6.55 4.55
C ALA A 285 3.27 5.24 4.97
N LYS A 286 2.72 4.49 5.90
CA LYS A 286 3.16 3.13 6.28
C LYS A 286 4.66 3.01 6.55
N GLY A 287 5.43 2.65 5.52
CA GLY A 287 6.88 2.48 5.61
C GLY A 287 7.64 3.74 6.05
N ILE A 288 7.06 4.92 5.93
CA ILE A 288 7.68 6.18 6.35
C ILE A 288 8.12 6.17 7.83
N THR A 289 7.34 5.51 8.69
CA THR A 289 7.66 5.32 10.14
C THR A 289 7.88 3.85 10.50
N SER A 290 7.95 2.96 9.53
CA SER A 290 7.89 1.50 9.76
C SER A 290 6.71 1.06 10.65
N GLY A 291 5.59 1.79 10.62
CA GLY A 291 4.38 1.47 11.39
C GLY A 291 4.48 1.78 12.89
N TYR A 292 5.59 2.36 13.37
CA TYR A 292 5.75 2.69 14.81
C TYR A 292 4.81 3.81 15.25
N LEU A 293 4.60 4.81 14.40
CA LEU A 293 3.63 5.89 14.63
C LEU A 293 2.89 6.23 13.32
N PRO A 294 1.63 6.69 13.41
CA PRO A 294 0.88 7.12 12.24
C PRO A 294 1.46 8.40 11.65
N LEU A 295 1.69 8.40 10.34
CA LEU A 295 2.12 9.56 9.56
C LEU A 295 1.80 9.32 8.08
N GLY A 296 1.42 10.38 7.38
CA GLY A 296 1.34 10.44 5.93
C GLY A 296 2.00 11.71 5.41
N ALA A 297 2.35 11.69 4.14
CA ALA A 297 2.91 12.84 3.43
C ALA A 297 2.51 12.79 1.95
N VAL A 298 2.26 13.94 1.36
CA VAL A 298 2.11 14.13 -0.09
C VAL A 298 3.32 14.89 -0.57
N MET A 299 4.19 14.24 -1.35
CA MET A 299 5.25 14.93 -2.07
C MET A 299 4.66 15.64 -3.27
N VAL A 300 5.10 16.85 -3.51
CA VAL A 300 4.57 17.78 -4.51
C VAL A 300 5.69 18.22 -5.44
N SER A 301 5.47 18.12 -6.75
CA SER A 301 6.46 18.55 -7.73
C SER A 301 6.61 20.07 -7.76
N ASP A 302 7.80 20.54 -8.16
CA ASP A 302 8.08 21.96 -8.34
C ASP A 302 7.07 22.64 -9.25
N ARG A 303 6.60 21.94 -10.31
CA ARG A 303 5.56 22.42 -11.22
C ARG A 303 4.25 22.75 -10.51
N VAL A 304 3.81 21.87 -9.63
CA VAL A 304 2.56 22.04 -8.86
C VAL A 304 2.77 23.03 -7.74
N ALA A 305 3.84 22.91 -6.98
CA ALA A 305 4.16 23.79 -5.85
C ALA A 305 4.28 25.25 -6.28
N LYS A 306 4.89 25.52 -7.45
CA LYS A 306 5.00 26.88 -7.99
C LYS A 306 3.63 27.55 -8.14
N VAL A 307 2.64 26.86 -8.72
CA VAL A 307 1.28 27.40 -8.89
C VAL A 307 0.60 27.62 -7.54
N LEU A 308 0.73 26.67 -6.62
CA LEU A 308 0.12 26.79 -5.29
C LEU A 308 0.70 27.96 -4.49
N VAL A 309 2.01 28.22 -4.60
CA VAL A 309 2.69 29.32 -3.89
C VAL A 309 2.46 30.67 -4.54
N GLU A 310 2.53 30.75 -5.87
CA GLU A 310 2.47 32.02 -6.59
C GLU A 310 1.03 32.47 -6.91
N GLU A 311 0.12 31.54 -7.14
CA GLU A 311 -1.23 31.81 -7.66
C GLU A 311 -2.36 31.24 -6.76
N GLY A 312 -2.04 30.26 -5.87
CA GLY A 312 -3.04 29.48 -5.13
C GLY A 312 -3.70 30.23 -3.97
N GLY A 313 -3.09 31.28 -3.45
CA GLY A 313 -3.56 31.94 -2.23
C GLY A 313 -3.56 30.99 -1.02
N GLU A 314 -4.56 31.09 -0.14
CA GLU A 314 -4.68 30.22 1.02
C GLU A 314 -5.28 28.86 0.63
N PHE A 315 -4.53 27.79 0.86
CA PHE A 315 -5.05 26.42 0.74
C PHE A 315 -5.76 26.02 2.03
N ASN A 316 -7.06 26.26 2.09
CA ASN A 316 -7.91 26.01 3.27
C ASN A 316 -8.08 24.51 3.54
N HIS A 317 -6.99 23.82 3.89
CA HIS A 317 -6.93 22.39 4.12
C HIS A 317 -5.82 22.03 5.11
N GLY A 318 -6.06 21.09 5.99
CA GLY A 318 -5.10 20.56 6.95
C GLY A 318 -5.78 19.70 8.00
N PHE A 319 -5.00 18.97 8.76
CA PHE A 319 -5.45 18.10 9.83
C PHE A 319 -4.76 18.51 11.13
N THR A 320 -5.44 18.36 12.26
CA THR A 320 -4.88 18.68 13.59
C THR A 320 -3.52 18.02 13.82
N TYR A 321 -3.36 16.79 13.36
CA TYR A 321 -2.13 15.99 13.54
C TYR A 321 -1.20 15.98 12.33
N SER A 322 -1.41 16.86 11.34
CA SER A 322 -0.45 17.05 10.24
C SER A 322 0.95 17.32 10.78
N GLY A 323 1.92 16.49 10.40
CA GLY A 323 3.31 16.67 10.80
C GLY A 323 3.53 16.59 12.32
N HIS A 324 2.83 15.68 13.03
CA HIS A 324 3.00 15.47 14.47
C HIS A 324 4.47 15.33 14.86
N PRO A 325 4.99 16.10 15.83
CA PRO A 325 6.44 16.16 16.15
C PRO A 325 7.06 14.78 16.39
N VAL A 326 6.41 13.94 17.19
CA VAL A 326 6.93 12.61 17.53
C VAL A 326 6.91 11.67 16.32
N SER A 327 5.87 11.73 15.49
CA SER A 327 5.79 10.93 14.26
C SER A 327 6.87 11.34 13.25
N CYS A 328 7.12 12.65 13.12
CA CYS A 328 8.20 13.18 12.28
C CYS A 328 9.58 12.75 12.77
N ALA A 329 9.86 12.83 14.09
CA ALA A 329 11.12 12.38 14.66
C ALA A 329 11.38 10.89 14.44
N VAL A 330 10.34 10.06 14.59
CA VAL A 330 10.41 8.61 14.28
C VAL A 330 10.65 8.38 12.79
N ALA A 331 10.00 9.14 11.90
CA ALA A 331 10.21 9.02 10.46
C ALA A 331 11.64 9.40 10.05
N VAL A 332 12.19 10.48 10.59
CA VAL A 332 13.60 10.86 10.40
C VAL A 332 14.52 9.73 10.82
N ALA A 333 14.36 9.22 12.05
CA ALA A 333 15.17 8.12 12.56
C ALA A 333 15.04 6.86 11.69
N ASN A 334 13.82 6.55 11.21
CA ASN A 334 13.55 5.40 10.35
C ASN A 334 14.28 5.51 9.00
N ILE A 335 14.17 6.65 8.31
CA ILE A 335 14.82 6.85 7.00
C ILE A 335 16.34 6.82 7.15
N GLN A 336 16.89 7.50 8.17
CA GLN A 336 18.33 7.48 8.48
C GLN A 336 18.83 6.06 8.79
N LEU A 337 18.02 5.26 9.51
CA LEU A 337 18.35 3.87 9.81
C LEU A 337 18.33 3.00 8.55
N MET A 338 17.34 3.18 7.66
CA MET A 338 17.27 2.48 6.37
C MET A 338 18.48 2.81 5.49
N GLN A 339 18.93 4.08 5.47
CA GLN A 339 20.14 4.51 4.76
C GLN A 339 21.40 3.87 5.38
N LYS A 340 21.58 3.97 6.70
CA LYS A 340 22.72 3.42 7.45
C LYS A 340 22.89 1.92 7.21
N GLU A 341 21.79 1.16 7.23
CA GLU A 341 21.79 -0.29 7.03
C GLU A 341 21.70 -0.69 5.55
N SER A 342 21.68 0.28 4.63
CA SER A 342 21.56 0.04 3.17
C SER A 342 20.39 -0.88 2.80
N ILE A 343 19.25 -0.73 3.47
CA ILE A 343 18.10 -1.64 3.35
C ILE A 343 17.58 -1.69 1.92
N VAL A 344 17.43 -0.54 1.26
CA VAL A 344 16.93 -0.46 -0.13
C VAL A 344 17.84 -1.25 -1.07
N LYS A 345 19.16 -1.04 -0.95
CA LYS A 345 20.16 -1.77 -1.73
C LYS A 345 20.11 -3.27 -1.45
N ARG A 346 19.99 -3.67 -0.18
CA ARG A 346 19.84 -5.07 0.21
C ARG A 346 18.60 -5.72 -0.43
N VAL A 347 17.47 -5.02 -0.44
CA VAL A 347 16.26 -5.54 -1.12
C VAL A 347 16.47 -5.65 -2.61
N HIS A 348 17.12 -4.68 -3.24
CA HIS A 348 17.41 -4.69 -4.67
C HIS A 348 18.34 -5.84 -5.08
N ASP A 349 19.48 -5.98 -4.40
CA ASP A 349 20.59 -6.82 -4.87
C ASP A 349 20.55 -8.26 -4.35
N THR A 350 19.96 -8.49 -3.17
CA THR A 350 20.11 -9.78 -2.46
C THR A 350 18.78 -10.39 -2.04
N ILE A 351 18.15 -9.85 -1.01
CA ILE A 351 17.00 -10.54 -0.39
C ILE A 351 15.73 -10.51 -1.26
N GLY A 352 15.55 -9.49 -2.08
CA GLY A 352 14.45 -9.42 -3.04
C GLY A 352 14.57 -10.52 -4.11
N PRO A 353 15.67 -10.59 -4.88
CA PRO A 353 15.94 -11.69 -5.81
C PRO A 353 15.87 -13.07 -5.16
N TYR A 354 16.34 -13.21 -3.91
CA TYR A 354 16.25 -14.47 -3.18
C TYR A 354 14.78 -14.85 -2.92
N LEU A 355 13.97 -13.95 -2.36
CA LEU A 355 12.55 -14.19 -2.14
C LEU A 355 11.84 -14.57 -3.45
N GLN A 356 12.09 -13.84 -4.53
CA GLN A 356 11.41 -14.08 -5.81
C GLN A 356 11.73 -15.48 -6.36
N ARG A 357 12.98 -15.93 -6.28
CA ARG A 357 13.35 -17.30 -6.67
C ARG A 357 12.64 -18.35 -5.82
N ARG A 358 12.71 -18.20 -4.49
CA ARG A 358 12.08 -19.15 -3.56
C ARG A 358 10.55 -19.17 -3.70
N TRP A 359 9.95 -18.00 -3.92
CA TRP A 359 8.51 -17.89 -4.14
C TRP A 359 8.05 -18.54 -5.44
N ALA A 360 8.85 -18.43 -6.50
CA ALA A 360 8.56 -19.05 -7.79
C ALA A 360 8.53 -20.58 -7.73
N GLU A 361 9.23 -21.22 -6.77
CA GLU A 361 9.16 -22.67 -6.56
C GLU A 361 7.77 -23.17 -6.15
N LEU A 362 6.90 -22.29 -5.60
CA LEU A 362 5.52 -22.65 -5.29
C LEU A 362 4.66 -22.85 -6.56
N ALA A 363 5.15 -22.41 -7.72
CA ALA A 363 4.47 -22.60 -8.98
C ALA A 363 4.37 -24.08 -9.42
N ASP A 364 5.15 -24.99 -8.85
CA ASP A 364 5.02 -26.43 -9.11
C ASP A 364 3.79 -27.07 -8.43
N HIS A 365 3.25 -26.41 -7.39
CA HIS A 365 2.11 -26.92 -6.64
C HIS A 365 0.83 -26.94 -7.52
N PRO A 366 0.02 -28.02 -7.45
CA PRO A 366 -1.15 -28.19 -8.32
C PRO A 366 -2.24 -27.10 -8.16
N LEU A 367 -2.35 -26.50 -6.98
CA LEU A 367 -3.30 -25.38 -6.75
C LEU A 367 -2.78 -24.02 -7.22
N VAL A 368 -1.53 -23.89 -7.68
CA VAL A 368 -0.94 -22.59 -8.03
C VAL A 368 -0.92 -22.38 -9.53
N GLY A 369 -1.74 -21.45 -10.01
CA GLY A 369 -1.82 -21.06 -11.42
C GLY A 369 -0.74 -20.06 -11.81
N GLU A 370 -0.40 -19.13 -10.92
CA GLU A 370 0.63 -18.11 -11.12
C GLU A 370 1.34 -17.80 -9.81
N THR A 371 2.62 -17.49 -9.90
CA THR A 371 3.39 -16.74 -8.88
C THR A 371 3.92 -15.46 -9.51
N ARG A 372 3.84 -14.34 -8.79
CA ARG A 372 4.39 -13.05 -9.22
C ARG A 372 4.95 -12.28 -8.03
N GLY A 373 5.87 -11.37 -8.29
CA GLY A 373 6.42 -10.51 -7.25
C GLY A 373 7.48 -9.55 -7.75
N ARG A 374 7.83 -8.57 -6.90
CA ARG A 374 8.92 -7.61 -7.13
C ARG A 374 9.49 -7.15 -5.80
N GLY A 375 10.81 -7.26 -5.61
CA GLY A 375 11.44 -6.98 -4.33
C GLY A 375 10.89 -7.89 -3.22
N LEU A 376 10.36 -7.30 -2.16
CA LEU A 376 9.76 -8.03 -1.03
C LEU A 376 8.22 -7.90 -0.98
N VAL A 377 7.59 -7.99 -2.14
CA VAL A 377 6.14 -8.17 -2.28
C VAL A 377 5.88 -9.26 -3.31
N ALA A 378 4.97 -10.18 -3.01
CA ALA A 378 4.65 -11.27 -3.91
C ALA A 378 3.22 -11.77 -3.73
N ALA A 379 2.73 -12.47 -4.74
CA ALA A 379 1.44 -13.13 -4.74
C ALA A 379 1.50 -14.51 -5.41
N LEU A 380 0.54 -15.36 -5.09
CA LEU A 380 0.20 -16.53 -5.87
C LEU A 380 -1.31 -16.63 -6.07
N GLU A 381 -1.72 -17.20 -7.20
CA GLU A 381 -3.11 -17.41 -7.56
C GLU A 381 -3.51 -18.86 -7.28
N ILE A 382 -4.50 -19.05 -6.42
CA ILE A 382 -5.08 -20.38 -6.18
C ILE A 382 -6.10 -20.67 -7.28
N VAL A 383 -5.92 -21.83 -7.95
CA VAL A 383 -6.78 -22.28 -9.04
C VAL A 383 -7.26 -23.71 -8.81
N GLN A 384 -8.43 -24.03 -9.34
CA GLN A 384 -8.99 -25.38 -9.33
C GLN A 384 -8.31 -26.25 -10.40
N ASP A 385 -8.05 -25.68 -11.56
CA ASP A 385 -7.36 -26.33 -12.67
C ASP A 385 -6.24 -25.41 -13.18
N LYS A 386 -5.01 -25.90 -13.04
CA LYS A 386 -3.81 -25.17 -13.44
C LYS A 386 -3.62 -25.08 -14.96
N GLN A 387 -4.16 -26.04 -15.74
CA GLN A 387 -4.00 -26.06 -17.19
C GLN A 387 -4.85 -24.98 -17.86
N THR A 388 -6.03 -24.72 -17.29
CA THR A 388 -6.99 -23.76 -17.82
C THR A 388 -7.04 -22.46 -17.02
N ASN A 389 -6.28 -22.37 -15.91
CA ASN A 389 -6.35 -21.30 -14.92
C ASN A 389 -7.77 -21.11 -14.32
N GLN A 390 -8.58 -22.18 -14.35
CA GLN A 390 -9.93 -22.14 -13.81
C GLN A 390 -9.91 -21.89 -12.30
N ARG A 391 -10.59 -20.86 -11.85
CA ARG A 391 -10.73 -20.52 -10.43
C ARG A 391 -11.73 -21.43 -9.74
N PHE A 392 -11.61 -21.56 -8.44
CA PHE A 392 -12.64 -22.17 -7.62
C PHE A 392 -13.93 -21.34 -7.65
N PRO A 393 -15.11 -21.99 -7.52
CA PRO A 393 -16.35 -21.25 -7.33
C PRO A 393 -16.29 -20.49 -5.99
N ALA A 394 -16.88 -19.29 -5.95
CA ALA A 394 -16.74 -18.36 -4.82
C ALA A 394 -17.09 -19.00 -3.45
N HIS A 395 -18.05 -19.93 -3.40
CA HIS A 395 -18.44 -20.59 -2.16
C HIS A 395 -17.37 -21.54 -1.59
N ALA A 396 -16.38 -21.97 -2.38
CA ALA A 396 -15.28 -22.81 -1.91
C ALA A 396 -14.31 -22.04 -0.99
N ASN A 397 -14.28 -20.71 -1.08
CA ASN A 397 -13.44 -19.85 -0.25
C ASN A 397 -11.98 -20.34 -0.15
N ALA A 398 -11.38 -20.76 -1.27
CA ALA A 398 -10.08 -21.41 -1.29
C ALA A 398 -8.98 -20.54 -0.68
N GLY A 399 -8.94 -19.26 -1.05
CA GLY A 399 -7.97 -18.30 -0.47
C GLY A 399 -8.15 -18.11 1.03
N MET A 400 -9.39 -17.95 1.51
CA MET A 400 -9.64 -17.82 2.96
C MET A 400 -9.30 -19.10 3.73
N THR A 401 -9.53 -20.26 3.13
CA THR A 401 -9.13 -21.56 3.69
C THR A 401 -7.60 -21.64 3.81
N CYS A 402 -6.88 -21.28 2.77
CA CYS A 402 -5.42 -21.24 2.78
C CYS A 402 -4.88 -20.27 3.85
N ARG A 403 -5.45 -19.07 3.93
CA ARG A 403 -5.10 -18.07 4.94
C ARG A 403 -5.27 -18.61 6.37
N GLU A 404 -6.35 -19.32 6.64
CA GLU A 404 -6.56 -19.94 7.97
C GLU A 404 -5.49 -20.99 8.28
N PHE A 405 -5.13 -21.84 7.31
CA PHE A 405 -4.04 -22.78 7.48
C PHE A 405 -2.69 -22.09 7.70
N CYS A 406 -2.41 -20.98 6.98
CA CYS A 406 -1.20 -20.18 7.23
C CYS A 406 -1.13 -19.76 8.70
N PHE A 407 -2.16 -19.08 9.20
CA PHE A 407 -2.18 -18.61 10.59
C PHE A 407 -2.05 -19.76 11.60
N ASN A 408 -2.79 -20.85 11.37
CA ASN A 408 -2.76 -22.00 12.27
C ASN A 408 -1.40 -22.71 12.26
N ASN A 409 -0.58 -22.52 11.23
CA ASN A 409 0.77 -23.06 11.12
C ASN A 409 1.89 -22.03 11.36
N GLY A 410 1.56 -20.84 11.86
CA GLY A 410 2.55 -19.85 12.29
C GLY A 410 3.04 -18.91 11.18
N LEU A 411 2.23 -18.63 10.17
CA LEU A 411 2.52 -17.66 9.11
C LEU A 411 1.37 -16.69 8.92
N VAL A 412 1.64 -15.38 8.87
CA VAL A 412 0.66 -14.39 8.41
C VAL A 412 0.77 -14.26 6.89
N MET A 413 -0.31 -14.56 6.18
CA MET A 413 -0.54 -14.21 4.78
C MET A 413 -1.94 -13.63 4.63
N ARG A 414 -2.15 -12.80 3.60
CA ARG A 414 -3.46 -12.24 3.30
C ARG A 414 -4.06 -12.90 2.06
N ALA A 415 -5.36 -13.19 2.12
CA ALA A 415 -6.16 -13.59 0.97
C ALA A 415 -6.91 -12.39 0.38
N VAL A 416 -6.91 -12.25 -0.94
CA VAL A 416 -7.73 -11.31 -1.72
C VAL A 416 -8.47 -12.16 -2.74
N GLY A 417 -9.71 -12.56 -2.44
CA GLY A 417 -10.34 -13.68 -3.13
C GLY A 417 -9.45 -14.93 -3.01
N ASP A 418 -9.12 -15.54 -4.12
CA ASP A 418 -8.22 -16.71 -4.19
C ASP A 418 -6.74 -16.34 -4.48
N THR A 419 -6.39 -15.08 -4.38
CA THR A 419 -5.01 -14.61 -4.44
C THR A 419 -4.41 -14.56 -3.04
N MET A 420 -3.32 -15.28 -2.79
CA MET A 420 -2.55 -15.20 -1.54
C MET A 420 -1.38 -14.25 -1.71
N ILE A 421 -1.23 -13.31 -0.79
CA ILE A 421 -0.22 -12.25 -0.89
C ILE A 421 0.69 -12.18 0.34
N ILE A 422 1.94 -11.78 0.10
CA ILE A 422 2.95 -11.52 1.12
C ILE A 422 3.64 -10.18 0.91
N SER A 423 4.11 -9.60 2.00
CA SER A 423 4.91 -8.38 2.06
C SER A 423 5.69 -8.35 3.39
N PRO A 424 6.66 -9.24 3.59
CA PRO A 424 7.36 -9.36 4.87
C PRO A 424 8.18 -8.10 5.20
N PRO A 425 8.61 -7.90 6.47
CA PRO A 425 9.55 -6.84 6.81
C PRO A 425 10.83 -6.92 5.95
N LEU A 426 11.40 -5.75 5.59
CA LEU A 426 12.57 -5.70 4.71
C LEU A 426 13.84 -6.27 5.33
N VAL A 427 13.85 -6.43 6.64
CA VAL A 427 14.95 -7.02 7.41
C VAL A 427 14.92 -8.55 7.46
N ILE A 428 13.96 -9.20 6.81
CA ILE A 428 13.86 -10.67 6.74
C ILE A 428 15.16 -11.29 6.22
N THR A 429 15.60 -12.42 6.79
CA THR A 429 16.79 -13.16 6.35
C THR A 429 16.44 -14.24 5.32
N GLU A 430 17.46 -14.83 4.66
CA GLU A 430 17.26 -15.94 3.72
C GLU A 430 16.63 -17.15 4.40
N GLU A 431 17.08 -17.49 5.61
CA GLU A 431 16.51 -18.61 6.41
C GLU A 431 15.04 -18.36 6.76
N GLN A 432 14.69 -17.09 7.04
CA GLN A 432 13.30 -16.72 7.32
C GLN A 432 12.44 -16.72 6.05
N VAL A 433 13.01 -16.41 4.90
CA VAL A 433 12.34 -16.59 3.60
C VAL A 433 12.09 -18.07 3.33
N ASP A 434 13.05 -18.94 3.61
CA ASP A 434 12.88 -20.39 3.48
C ASP A 434 11.79 -20.93 4.42
N GLU A 435 11.74 -20.45 5.67
CA GLU A 435 10.67 -20.75 6.62
C GLU A 435 9.30 -20.30 6.07
N LEU A 436 9.22 -19.07 5.55
CA LEU A 436 8.00 -18.50 4.96
C LEU A 436 7.49 -19.38 3.81
N VAL A 437 8.35 -19.70 2.85
CA VAL A 437 7.97 -20.51 1.68
C VAL A 437 7.56 -21.91 2.08
N LYS A 438 8.25 -22.55 3.04
CA LYS A 438 7.90 -23.86 3.60
C LYS A 438 6.50 -23.83 4.24
N LEU A 439 6.20 -22.82 5.05
CA LEU A 439 4.89 -22.69 5.70
C LEU A 439 3.77 -22.38 4.69
N ALA A 440 4.06 -21.59 3.65
CA ALA A 440 3.13 -21.33 2.56
C ALA A 440 2.81 -22.64 1.80
N ARG A 441 3.82 -23.46 1.46
CA ARG A 441 3.64 -24.77 0.80
C ARG A 441 2.81 -25.71 1.66
N LEU A 442 3.13 -25.86 2.94
CA LEU A 442 2.34 -26.67 3.88
C LEU A 442 0.86 -26.22 3.88
N SER A 443 0.62 -24.92 3.88
CA SER A 443 -0.74 -24.38 3.89
C SER A 443 -1.49 -24.65 2.59
N LEU A 444 -0.79 -24.66 1.46
CA LEU A 444 -1.34 -25.07 0.16
C LEU A 444 -1.67 -26.57 0.13
N ASP A 445 -0.80 -27.44 0.67
CA ASP A 445 -1.04 -28.88 0.78
C ASP A 445 -2.30 -29.18 1.62
N LEU A 446 -2.44 -28.52 2.79
CA LEU A 446 -3.61 -28.63 3.65
C LEU A 446 -4.88 -28.10 2.98
N THR A 447 -4.76 -27.03 2.21
CA THR A 447 -5.87 -26.46 1.43
C THR A 447 -6.30 -27.43 0.34
N ALA A 448 -5.36 -28.02 -0.40
CA ALA A 448 -5.64 -29.02 -1.42
C ALA A 448 -6.36 -30.25 -0.84
N ALA A 449 -5.91 -30.73 0.32
CA ALA A 449 -6.55 -31.86 0.99
C ALA A 449 -8.00 -31.53 1.40
N LYS A 450 -8.24 -30.32 1.95
CA LYS A 450 -9.58 -29.89 2.37
C LYS A 450 -10.54 -29.66 1.22
N LEU A 451 -10.06 -29.16 0.06
CA LEU A 451 -10.92 -28.86 -1.10
C LEU A 451 -11.25 -30.09 -1.95
N LYS A 452 -10.54 -31.23 -1.75
CA LYS A 452 -10.81 -32.51 -2.44
C LYS A 452 -11.80 -33.40 -1.69
N GLY A 453 -11.99 -33.18 -0.40
CA GLY A 453 -12.96 -33.92 0.46
C GLY A 453 -14.25 -33.16 0.62
#